data_608a41eff08a8889c54af04152a4bc91
#
_entry.id   608a41eff08a8889c54af04152a4bc91
#
_cell.length_a   1.000
_cell.length_b   1.000
_cell.length_c   1.000
_cell.angle_alpha   90.00
_cell.angle_beta   90.00
_cell.angle_gamma   90.00
#
_symmetry.space_group_name_H-M   'P 1'
#
loop_
_entity.id
_entity.type
_entity.pdbx_description
1 polymer ?
#
loop_
_entity_poly.entity_id
_entity_poly.type
_entity_poly.pdbx_seq_one_letter_code
_entity_poly.pdbx_strand_id
1 'polypeptide(L)'
;MSLFQLILLIISVVVFAIFFRQLFSGAFPKRGVDYEAKREDEQIGGITQMDKTFSTPEPQLSRVEQLSKMANEALEKGDFIEADKALSSALILEKENVDLMLQYGFVLIHLKRFMEAKELYREVIGLDSDNDMAHVSLANVLHQLDEDELALEHHRKAIALDPTYAPHYFNYANTLYDLNDKETARVNYQKAFELDPTIEEAERMIKELS
;
A
#
# COMPACT_ATOMS: atom_id res chain seq x y z
N MET A 1 8.59 -27.13 -42.48
CA MET A 1 9.40 -26.39 -41.47
C MET A 1 10.64 -25.85 -42.19
N SER A 2 10.97 -24.60 -42.02
CA SER A 2 12.21 -24.04 -42.56
C SER A 2 13.42 -24.55 -41.75
N LEU A 3 14.60 -24.61 -42.38
CA LEU A 3 15.84 -25.00 -41.68
C LEU A 3 16.08 -24.18 -40.41
N PHE A 4 15.70 -22.91 -40.42
CA PHE A 4 15.77 -21.99 -39.28
C PHE A 4 14.87 -22.43 -38.13
N GLN A 5 13.63 -22.86 -38.39
CA GLN A 5 12.71 -23.38 -37.36
C GLN A 5 13.21 -24.68 -36.75
N LEU A 6 13.84 -25.53 -37.52
CA LEU A 6 14.44 -26.79 -37.03
C LEU A 6 15.62 -26.51 -36.08
N ILE A 7 16.47 -25.53 -36.40
CA ILE A 7 17.61 -25.12 -35.57
C ILE A 7 17.10 -24.53 -34.24
N LEU A 8 16.08 -23.66 -34.27
CA LEU A 8 15.48 -23.10 -33.06
C LEU A 8 14.88 -24.16 -32.14
N LEU A 9 14.23 -25.18 -32.73
CA LEU A 9 13.64 -26.29 -31.96
C LEU A 9 14.72 -27.13 -31.28
N ILE A 10 15.84 -27.42 -32.00
CA ILE A 10 16.97 -28.15 -31.44
C ILE A 10 17.62 -27.36 -30.29
N ILE A 11 17.84 -26.07 -30.47
CA ILE A 11 18.39 -25.20 -29.39
C ILE A 11 17.46 -25.20 -28.17
N SER A 12 16.16 -25.07 -28.36
CA SER A 12 15.18 -25.09 -27.27
C SER A 12 15.21 -26.42 -26.50
N VAL A 13 15.28 -27.55 -27.17
CA VAL A 13 15.38 -28.89 -26.55
C VAL A 13 16.67 -29.03 -25.76
N VAL A 14 17.80 -28.56 -26.30
CA VAL A 14 19.10 -28.64 -25.63
C VAL A 14 19.12 -27.76 -24.36
N VAL A 15 18.61 -26.52 -24.46
CA VAL A 15 18.51 -25.61 -23.31
C VAL A 15 17.61 -26.22 -22.23
N PHE A 16 16.45 -26.77 -22.62
CA PHE A 16 15.55 -27.44 -21.70
C PHE A 16 16.19 -28.67 -21.03
N ALA A 17 16.92 -29.49 -21.78
CA ALA A 17 17.62 -30.65 -21.24
C ALA A 17 18.74 -30.26 -20.24
N ILE A 18 19.49 -29.18 -20.52
CA ILE A 18 20.50 -28.66 -19.60
C ILE A 18 19.85 -28.13 -18.32
N PHE A 19 18.76 -27.36 -18.44
CA PHE A 19 18.01 -26.85 -17.29
C PHE A 19 17.43 -27.96 -16.42
N PHE A 20 16.81 -28.98 -17.04
CA PHE A 20 16.29 -30.14 -16.33
C PHE A 20 17.39 -30.96 -15.66
N ARG A 21 18.54 -31.15 -16.33
CA ARG A 21 19.70 -31.82 -15.73
C ARG A 21 20.25 -31.07 -14.52
N GLN A 22 20.26 -29.72 -14.53
CA GLN A 22 20.63 -28.92 -13.36
C GLN A 22 19.61 -29.06 -12.22
N LEU A 23 18.33 -29.11 -12.50
CA LEU A 23 17.25 -29.30 -11.52
C LEU A 23 17.34 -30.67 -10.80
N PHE A 24 17.75 -31.71 -11.49
CA PHE A 24 17.81 -33.08 -10.96
C PHE A 24 19.23 -33.54 -10.60
N SER A 25 20.27 -32.78 -10.90
CA SER A 25 21.67 -33.13 -10.61
C SER A 25 22.16 -32.80 -9.19
N GLY A 26 21.27 -32.73 -8.22
CA GLY A 26 21.67 -32.70 -6.81
C GLY A 26 22.34 -31.41 -6.33
N ALA A 27 22.23 -30.29 -7.07
CA ALA A 27 22.72 -28.99 -6.65
C ALA A 27 21.91 -28.37 -5.50
N PHE A 28 20.78 -28.96 -5.14
CA PHE A 28 20.07 -28.64 -3.90
C PHE A 28 20.60 -29.52 -2.79
N PRO A 29 21.12 -28.95 -1.67
CA PRO A 29 21.51 -29.74 -0.52
C PRO A 29 20.30 -30.54 -0.07
N LYS A 30 20.41 -31.87 -0.10
CA LYS A 30 19.43 -32.75 0.52
C LYS A 30 19.35 -32.35 1.98
N ARG A 31 18.25 -31.77 2.41
CA ARG A 31 17.90 -31.67 3.82
C ARG A 31 17.64 -33.10 4.33
N GLY A 32 18.71 -33.86 4.51
CA GLY A 32 18.71 -35.01 5.34
C GLY A 32 18.72 -34.55 6.78
N VAL A 33 17.61 -34.72 7.46
CA VAL A 33 17.62 -34.68 8.92
C VAL A 33 18.18 -36.04 9.32
N ASP A 34 19.48 -36.06 9.66
CA ASP A 34 20.10 -37.25 10.25
C ASP A 34 19.55 -37.41 11.68
N TYR A 35 18.59 -38.31 11.83
CA TYR A 35 18.09 -38.78 13.12
C TYR A 35 18.95 -39.97 13.68
N GLU A 36 20.24 -39.94 13.47
CA GLU A 36 21.15 -40.82 14.19
C GLU A 36 21.93 -40.05 15.25
N ALA A 37 21.25 -39.74 16.35
CA ALA A 37 21.92 -39.40 17.59
C ALA A 37 22.56 -40.68 18.13
N LYS A 38 23.86 -40.84 17.93
CA LYS A 38 24.67 -41.82 18.70
C LYS A 38 24.48 -41.51 20.18
N ARG A 39 23.92 -42.47 20.90
CA ARG A 39 24.03 -42.52 22.36
C ARG A 39 25.48 -42.85 22.67
N GLU A 40 26.26 -41.87 23.06
CA GLU A 40 27.46 -42.07 23.84
C GLU A 40 27.07 -41.89 25.29
N ASP A 41 27.26 -42.98 26.06
CA ASP A 41 27.13 -42.99 27.50
C ASP A 41 28.23 -42.08 28.07
N GLU A 42 27.89 -40.91 28.54
CA GLU A 42 28.77 -40.10 29.39
C GLU A 42 28.11 -39.79 30.72
N GLN A 43 28.91 -40.11 31.71
CA GLN A 43 28.71 -40.13 33.13
C GLN A 43 28.06 -38.86 33.71
N ILE A 44 27.18 -39.13 34.63
CA ILE A 44 26.59 -38.18 35.58
C ILE A 44 27.71 -37.53 36.43
N GLY A 45 27.90 -36.25 36.29
CA GLY A 45 28.77 -35.47 37.19
C GLY A 45 28.69 -33.99 36.89
N GLY A 46 27.94 -33.26 37.73
CA GLY A 46 27.98 -31.81 37.79
C GLY A 46 26.70 -31.11 37.42
N ILE A 47 25.87 -30.82 38.43
CA ILE A 47 24.76 -29.91 38.37
C ILE A 47 25.34 -28.50 38.21
N THR A 48 25.54 -28.04 36.97
CA THR A 48 25.64 -26.62 36.67
C THR A 48 24.22 -26.18 36.27
N GLN A 49 23.57 -25.38 37.10
CA GLN A 49 22.39 -24.64 36.74
C GLN A 49 22.75 -23.77 35.54
N MET A 50 22.44 -24.26 34.32
CA MET A 50 22.30 -23.36 33.19
C MET A 50 21.01 -22.60 33.40
N ASP A 51 21.14 -21.31 33.72
CA ASP A 51 20.06 -20.35 33.52
C ASP A 51 19.70 -20.41 32.04
N LYS A 52 18.77 -21.31 31.71
CA LYS A 52 18.03 -21.23 30.44
C LYS A 52 17.08 -20.05 30.59
N THR A 53 17.60 -18.86 30.41
CA THR A 53 16.75 -17.75 30.02
C THR A 53 16.11 -18.14 28.71
N PHE A 54 14.93 -18.73 28.79
CA PHE A 54 14.01 -18.82 27.64
C PHE A 54 13.65 -17.35 27.34
N SER A 55 14.45 -16.70 26.50
CA SER A 55 13.97 -15.53 25.82
C SER A 55 12.74 -15.99 25.04
N THR A 56 11.56 -15.58 25.48
CA THR A 56 10.36 -15.72 24.66
C THR A 56 10.71 -15.13 23.29
N PRO A 57 10.56 -15.90 22.21
CA PRO A 57 10.80 -15.33 20.88
C PRO A 57 9.98 -14.06 20.78
N GLU A 58 10.62 -12.97 20.36
CA GLU A 58 9.85 -11.78 20.03
C GLU A 58 8.71 -12.17 19.08
N PRO A 59 7.48 -11.69 19.30
CA PRO A 59 6.37 -12.03 18.44
C PRO A 59 6.75 -11.66 17.01
N GLN A 60 6.85 -12.66 16.15
CA GLN A 60 7.12 -12.42 14.74
C GLN A 60 5.89 -11.72 14.14
N LEU A 61 6.12 -10.60 13.47
CA LEU A 61 5.08 -9.89 12.72
C LEU A 61 4.38 -10.84 11.76
N SER A 62 3.08 -10.76 11.66
CA SER A 62 2.32 -11.47 10.65
C SER A 62 2.81 -11.09 9.23
N ARG A 63 2.47 -11.87 8.23
CA ARG A 63 2.87 -11.55 6.86
C ARG A 63 2.28 -10.22 6.38
N VAL A 64 1.06 -9.90 6.78
CA VAL A 64 0.40 -8.62 6.46
C VAL A 64 1.13 -7.46 7.14
N GLU A 65 1.45 -7.58 8.44
CA GLU A 65 2.20 -6.54 9.15
C GLU A 65 3.59 -6.30 8.53
N GLN A 66 4.27 -7.36 8.09
CA GLN A 66 5.56 -7.22 7.37
C GLN A 66 5.39 -6.45 6.06
N LEU A 67 4.35 -6.79 5.27
CA LEU A 67 4.05 -6.11 4.01
C LEU A 67 3.62 -4.66 4.22
N SER A 68 2.80 -4.39 5.23
CA SER A 68 2.41 -3.01 5.61
C SER A 68 3.61 -2.18 6.02
N LYS A 69 4.53 -2.76 6.79
CA LYS A 69 5.79 -2.09 7.16
C LYS A 69 6.65 -1.78 5.94
N MET A 70 6.80 -2.74 5.02
CA MET A 70 7.53 -2.52 3.75
C MET A 70 6.89 -1.41 2.92
N ALA A 71 5.55 -1.37 2.86
CA ALA A 71 4.82 -0.33 2.16
C ALA A 71 5.07 1.06 2.78
N ASN A 72 5.00 1.17 4.11
CA ASN A 72 5.25 2.42 4.80
C ASN A 72 6.70 2.92 4.58
N GLU A 73 7.68 2.02 4.69
CA GLU A 73 9.09 2.35 4.40
C GLU A 73 9.30 2.80 2.94
N ALA A 74 8.56 2.22 2.00
CA ALA A 74 8.60 2.61 0.60
C ALA A 74 7.93 3.99 0.39
N LEU A 75 6.79 4.24 1.04
CA LEU A 75 6.10 5.53 1.00
C LEU A 75 6.96 6.66 1.58
N GLU A 76 7.64 6.43 2.68
CA GLU A 76 8.59 7.40 3.27
C GLU A 76 9.73 7.78 2.31
N LYS A 77 10.14 6.84 1.45
CA LYS A 77 11.17 7.05 0.42
C LYS A 77 10.61 7.60 -0.90
N GLY A 78 9.28 7.71 -1.04
CA GLY A 78 8.61 8.07 -2.28
C GLY A 78 8.68 6.97 -3.36
N ASP A 79 8.97 5.72 -2.97
CA ASP A 79 8.99 4.57 -3.89
C ASP A 79 7.58 3.96 -4.00
N PHE A 80 6.75 4.61 -4.81
CA PHE A 80 5.37 4.17 -5.05
C PHE A 80 5.29 2.82 -5.77
N ILE A 81 6.34 2.40 -6.49
CA ILE A 81 6.35 1.10 -7.18
C ILE A 81 6.53 -0.03 -6.16
N GLU A 82 7.42 0.15 -5.20
CA GLU A 82 7.59 -0.86 -4.14
C GLU A 82 6.40 -0.88 -3.17
N ALA A 83 5.83 0.30 -2.86
CA ALA A 83 4.60 0.40 -2.08
C ALA A 83 3.42 -0.32 -2.77
N ASP A 84 3.24 -0.18 -4.09
CA ASP A 84 2.23 -0.90 -4.89
C ASP A 84 2.36 -2.43 -4.74
N LYS A 85 3.57 -2.97 -4.86
CA LYS A 85 3.81 -4.41 -4.69
C LYS A 85 3.49 -4.90 -3.28
N ALA A 86 3.90 -4.14 -2.29
CA ALA A 86 3.70 -4.51 -0.89
C ALA A 86 2.22 -4.47 -0.51
N LEU A 87 1.50 -3.36 -0.82
CA LEU A 87 0.09 -3.20 -0.49
C LEU A 87 -0.81 -4.13 -1.29
N SER A 88 -0.57 -4.31 -2.60
CA SER A 88 -1.33 -5.28 -3.38
C SER A 88 -1.16 -6.71 -2.86
N SER A 89 0.05 -7.08 -2.40
CA SER A 89 0.30 -8.38 -1.77
C SER A 89 -0.37 -8.52 -0.40
N ALA A 90 -0.45 -7.44 0.39
CA ALA A 90 -1.15 -7.43 1.67
C ALA A 90 -2.66 -7.59 1.47
N LEU A 91 -3.24 -6.90 0.49
CA LEU A 91 -4.67 -7.00 0.15
C LEU A 91 -5.07 -8.37 -0.43
N ILE A 92 -4.16 -9.16 -1.00
CA ILE A 92 -4.45 -10.57 -1.34
C ILE A 92 -4.74 -11.39 -0.08
N LEU A 93 -4.08 -11.07 1.04
CA LEU A 93 -4.24 -11.76 2.31
C LEU A 93 -5.42 -11.24 3.13
N GLU A 94 -5.65 -9.93 3.10
CA GLU A 94 -6.72 -9.24 3.83
C GLU A 94 -7.47 -8.31 2.87
N LYS A 95 -8.40 -8.86 2.09
CA LYS A 95 -9.06 -8.16 0.99
C LYS A 95 -9.91 -6.95 1.41
N GLU A 96 -10.56 -7.05 2.56
CA GLU A 96 -11.50 -6.03 3.06
C GLU A 96 -10.87 -5.18 4.19
N ASN A 97 -9.55 -5.13 4.25
CA ASN A 97 -8.86 -4.26 5.20
C ASN A 97 -8.89 -2.82 4.69
N VAL A 98 -9.79 -2.02 5.26
CA VAL A 98 -10.06 -0.63 4.87
C VAL A 98 -8.79 0.23 4.94
N ASP A 99 -7.96 0.07 5.97
CA ASP A 99 -6.73 0.85 6.13
C ASP A 99 -5.72 0.56 5.01
N LEU A 100 -5.56 -0.71 4.63
CA LEU A 100 -4.72 -1.09 3.50
C LEU A 100 -5.29 -0.59 2.17
N MET A 101 -6.61 -0.63 2.01
CA MET A 101 -7.27 -0.15 0.80
C MET A 101 -7.10 1.37 0.64
N LEU A 102 -7.24 2.14 1.71
CA LEU A 102 -7.00 3.60 1.70
C LEU A 102 -5.55 3.93 1.33
N GLN A 103 -4.58 3.23 1.93
CA GLN A 103 -3.17 3.41 1.61
C GLN A 103 -2.87 3.01 0.15
N TYR A 104 -3.47 1.91 -0.33
CA TYR A 104 -3.27 1.46 -1.70
C TYR A 104 -3.87 2.44 -2.71
N GLY A 105 -5.06 2.96 -2.44
CA GLY A 105 -5.66 4.02 -3.26
C GLY A 105 -4.78 5.26 -3.38
N PHE A 106 -4.14 5.68 -2.29
CA PHE A 106 -3.16 6.77 -2.31
C PHE A 106 -1.97 6.46 -3.25
N VAL A 107 -1.43 5.23 -3.18
CA VAL A 107 -0.35 4.80 -4.09
C VAL A 107 -0.81 4.81 -5.55
N LEU A 108 -2.01 4.32 -5.84
CA LEU A 108 -2.58 4.31 -7.19
C LEU A 108 -2.71 5.73 -7.77
N ILE A 109 -3.10 6.72 -6.96
CA ILE A 109 -3.13 8.13 -7.38
C ILE A 109 -1.74 8.61 -7.80
N HIS A 110 -0.70 8.34 -7.01
CA HIS A 110 0.66 8.73 -7.33
C HIS A 110 1.21 8.03 -8.59
N LEU A 111 0.76 6.81 -8.85
CA LEU A 111 1.06 6.07 -10.07
C LEU A 111 0.16 6.48 -11.26
N LYS A 112 -0.74 7.46 -11.08
CA LYS A 112 -1.73 7.95 -12.06
C LYS A 112 -2.70 6.86 -12.55
N ARG A 113 -2.91 5.83 -11.75
CA ARG A 113 -3.88 4.75 -12.00
C ARG A 113 -5.25 5.14 -11.44
N PHE A 114 -5.77 6.29 -11.92
CA PHE A 114 -6.96 6.93 -11.34
C PHE A 114 -8.22 6.06 -11.41
N MET A 115 -8.43 5.32 -12.50
CA MET A 115 -9.60 4.43 -12.62
C MET A 115 -9.59 3.32 -11.56
N GLU A 116 -8.43 2.77 -11.27
CA GLU A 116 -8.29 1.72 -10.24
C GLU A 116 -8.48 2.30 -8.84
N ALA A 117 -7.91 3.49 -8.58
CA ALA A 117 -8.14 4.20 -7.33
C ALA A 117 -9.64 4.52 -7.10
N LYS A 118 -10.35 4.95 -8.15
CA LYS A 118 -11.79 5.22 -8.10
C LYS A 118 -12.58 3.99 -7.67
N GLU A 119 -12.35 2.85 -8.31
CA GLU A 119 -13.07 1.62 -7.95
C GLU A 119 -12.73 1.15 -6.54
N LEU A 120 -11.45 1.26 -6.13
CA LEU A 120 -11.01 0.88 -4.79
C LEU A 120 -11.69 1.75 -3.71
N TYR A 121 -11.73 3.08 -3.89
CA TYR A 121 -12.40 3.95 -2.91
C TYR A 121 -13.92 3.76 -2.89
N ARG A 122 -14.54 3.39 -4.02
CA ARG A 122 -15.95 2.99 -4.04
C ARG A 122 -16.18 1.71 -3.25
N GLU A 123 -15.27 0.76 -3.34
CA GLU A 123 -15.33 -0.47 -2.54
C GLU A 123 -15.20 -0.14 -1.05
N VAL A 124 -14.26 0.72 -0.65
CA VAL A 124 -14.15 1.20 0.74
C VAL A 124 -15.45 1.82 1.24
N ILE A 125 -16.07 2.71 0.45
CA ILE A 125 -17.37 3.33 0.80
C ILE A 125 -18.49 2.28 0.88
N GLY A 126 -18.40 1.21 0.09
CA GLY A 126 -19.33 0.08 0.17
C GLY A 126 -19.18 -0.72 1.47
N LEU A 127 -17.99 -0.82 2.02
CA LEU A 127 -17.69 -1.48 3.29
C LEU A 127 -18.02 -0.56 4.49
N ASP A 128 -17.69 0.72 4.37
CA ASP A 128 -17.88 1.76 5.39
C ASP A 128 -18.36 3.06 4.72
N SER A 129 -19.67 3.25 4.71
CA SER A 129 -20.31 4.41 4.08
C SER A 129 -20.04 5.75 4.77
N ASP A 130 -19.55 5.71 5.99
CA ASP A 130 -19.26 6.88 6.81
C ASP A 130 -17.76 7.17 6.89
N ASN A 131 -16.97 6.55 6.03
CA ASN A 131 -15.53 6.79 5.91
C ASN A 131 -15.25 8.10 5.18
N ASP A 132 -15.01 9.16 5.93
CA ASP A 132 -14.73 10.51 5.42
C ASP A 132 -13.47 10.57 4.55
N MET A 133 -12.42 9.79 4.91
CA MET A 133 -11.18 9.71 4.14
C MET A 133 -11.38 9.06 2.77
N ALA A 134 -12.25 8.04 2.68
CA ALA A 134 -12.59 7.44 1.40
C ALA A 134 -13.37 8.42 0.51
N HIS A 135 -14.28 9.20 1.10
CA HIS A 135 -15.03 10.21 0.36
C HIS A 135 -14.12 11.31 -0.19
N VAL A 136 -13.23 11.90 0.62
CA VAL A 136 -12.32 12.94 0.12
C VAL A 136 -11.34 12.41 -0.91
N SER A 137 -10.84 11.18 -0.72
CA SER A 137 -9.92 10.55 -1.67
C SER A 137 -10.59 10.23 -3.00
N LEU A 138 -11.84 9.75 -2.96
CA LEU A 138 -12.63 9.53 -4.16
C LEU A 138 -12.93 10.86 -4.87
N ALA A 139 -13.23 11.93 -4.13
CA ALA A 139 -13.45 13.25 -4.71
C ALA A 139 -12.21 13.74 -5.50
N ASN A 140 -11.03 13.62 -4.90
CA ASN A 140 -9.77 13.99 -5.57
C ASN A 140 -9.55 13.18 -6.86
N VAL A 141 -9.85 11.87 -6.82
CA VAL A 141 -9.73 11.00 -8.01
C VAL A 141 -10.76 11.36 -9.08
N LEU A 142 -12.00 11.64 -8.69
CA LEU A 142 -13.06 12.04 -9.62
C LEU A 142 -12.71 13.35 -10.34
N HIS A 143 -12.15 14.32 -9.62
CA HIS A 143 -11.65 15.55 -10.21
C HIS A 143 -10.53 15.29 -11.24
N GLN A 144 -9.59 14.39 -10.95
CA GLN A 144 -8.55 14.00 -11.92
C GLN A 144 -9.10 13.25 -13.15
N LEU A 145 -10.33 12.79 -13.09
CA LEU A 145 -11.07 12.13 -14.19
C LEU A 145 -12.10 13.05 -14.87
N ASP A 146 -12.07 14.36 -14.60
CA ASP A 146 -13.00 15.37 -15.08
C ASP A 146 -14.49 15.08 -14.69
N GLU A 147 -14.70 14.32 -13.60
CA GLU A 147 -16.04 14.00 -13.03
C GLU A 147 -16.36 14.98 -11.88
N ASP A 148 -16.29 16.27 -12.17
CA ASP A 148 -16.24 17.35 -11.17
C ASP A 148 -17.50 17.47 -10.31
N GLU A 149 -18.69 17.29 -10.87
CA GLU A 149 -19.95 17.35 -10.10
C GLU A 149 -19.99 16.29 -9.00
N LEU A 150 -19.54 15.07 -9.31
CA LEU A 150 -19.43 14.00 -8.32
C LEU A 150 -18.31 14.26 -7.32
N ALA A 151 -17.18 14.85 -7.76
CA ALA A 151 -16.11 15.25 -6.86
C ALA A 151 -16.59 16.22 -5.79
N LEU A 152 -17.32 17.27 -6.20
CA LEU A 152 -17.88 18.26 -5.28
C LEU A 152 -18.93 17.63 -4.33
N GLU A 153 -19.68 16.65 -4.76
CA GLU A 153 -20.63 15.91 -3.90
C GLU A 153 -19.89 15.14 -2.82
N HIS A 154 -18.84 14.40 -3.20
CA HIS A 154 -18.03 13.61 -2.27
C HIS A 154 -17.24 14.48 -1.29
N HIS A 155 -16.70 15.63 -1.70
CA HIS A 155 -16.09 16.62 -0.79
C HIS A 155 -17.09 17.10 0.27
N ARG A 156 -18.32 17.48 -0.15
CA ARG A 156 -19.36 17.88 0.81
C ARG A 156 -19.74 16.75 1.77
N LYS A 157 -19.74 15.51 1.29
CA LYS A 157 -20.03 14.35 2.14
C LYS A 157 -18.92 14.15 3.18
N ALA A 158 -17.64 14.24 2.81
CA ALA A 158 -16.53 14.15 3.73
C ALA A 158 -16.59 15.22 4.83
N ILE A 159 -16.85 16.47 4.45
CA ILE A 159 -17.04 17.58 5.41
C ILE A 159 -18.23 17.33 6.34
N ALA A 160 -19.32 16.77 5.86
CA ALA A 160 -20.49 16.46 6.67
C ALA A 160 -20.22 15.34 7.70
N LEU A 161 -19.35 14.38 7.35
CA LEU A 161 -18.94 13.28 8.22
C LEU A 161 -17.98 13.74 9.32
N ASP A 162 -16.95 14.51 8.96
CA ASP A 162 -16.08 15.17 9.94
C ASP A 162 -15.92 16.67 9.63
N PRO A 163 -16.77 17.54 10.20
CA PRO A 163 -16.70 18.98 10.00
C PRO A 163 -15.57 19.67 10.75
N THR A 164 -14.79 18.93 11.55
CA THR A 164 -13.68 19.47 12.34
C THR A 164 -12.32 19.19 11.71
N TYR A 165 -12.27 18.33 10.69
CA TYR A 165 -11.03 17.95 10.04
C TYR A 165 -10.67 18.95 8.94
N ALA A 166 -9.69 19.82 9.22
CA ALA A 166 -9.27 20.91 8.33
C ALA A 166 -8.89 20.47 6.89
N PRO A 167 -8.21 19.33 6.68
CA PRO A 167 -7.85 18.88 5.33
C PRO A 167 -9.05 18.66 4.39
N HIS A 168 -10.25 18.35 4.89
CA HIS A 168 -11.43 18.22 4.05
C HIS A 168 -11.79 19.53 3.35
N TYR A 169 -11.79 20.64 4.11
CA TYR A 169 -12.04 21.97 3.55
C TYR A 169 -10.93 22.40 2.60
N PHE A 170 -9.67 22.07 2.92
CA PHE A 170 -8.54 22.39 2.07
C PHE A 170 -8.62 21.66 0.72
N ASN A 171 -8.88 20.35 0.71
CA ASN A 171 -9.03 19.57 -0.53
C ASN A 171 -10.24 20.07 -1.35
N TYR A 172 -11.36 20.37 -0.69
CA TYR A 172 -12.53 20.93 -1.37
C TYR A 172 -12.22 22.29 -2.01
N ALA A 173 -11.49 23.15 -1.28
CA ALA A 173 -11.06 24.44 -1.79
C ALA A 173 -10.15 24.31 -3.03
N ASN A 174 -9.22 23.35 -3.04
CA ASN A 174 -8.37 23.09 -4.19
C ASN A 174 -9.20 22.73 -5.44
N THR A 175 -10.13 21.81 -5.31
CA THR A 175 -11.03 21.42 -6.41
C THR A 175 -11.85 22.63 -6.90
N LEU A 176 -12.42 23.43 -6.01
CA LEU A 176 -13.17 24.64 -6.38
C LEU A 176 -12.28 25.67 -7.08
N TYR A 177 -11.04 25.83 -6.64
CA TYR A 177 -10.08 26.73 -7.26
C TYR A 177 -9.75 26.31 -8.68
N ASP A 178 -9.51 25.03 -8.91
CA ASP A 178 -9.24 24.46 -10.23
C ASP A 178 -10.45 24.62 -11.18
N LEU A 179 -11.66 24.56 -10.63
CA LEU A 179 -12.91 24.82 -11.34
C LEU A 179 -13.22 26.33 -11.53
N ASN A 180 -12.27 27.20 -11.11
CA ASN A 180 -12.38 28.66 -11.17
C ASN A 180 -13.51 29.27 -10.30
N ASP A 181 -14.06 28.51 -9.34
CA ASP A 181 -14.94 29.05 -8.29
C ASP A 181 -14.09 29.61 -7.13
N LYS A 182 -13.43 30.75 -7.40
CA LYS A 182 -12.47 31.36 -6.48
C LYS A 182 -13.10 31.88 -5.20
N GLU A 183 -14.34 32.34 -5.27
CA GLU A 183 -15.04 32.84 -4.10
C GLU A 183 -15.33 31.75 -3.07
N THR A 184 -15.91 30.63 -3.52
CA THR A 184 -16.20 29.49 -2.64
C THR A 184 -14.90 28.82 -2.19
N ALA A 185 -13.86 28.75 -3.04
CA ALA A 185 -12.55 28.23 -2.68
C ALA A 185 -11.94 29.04 -1.52
N ARG A 186 -11.94 30.39 -1.60
CA ARG A 186 -11.41 31.29 -0.56
C ARG A 186 -12.08 31.03 0.79
N VAL A 187 -13.40 30.88 0.80
CA VAL A 187 -14.16 30.60 2.04
C VAL A 187 -13.73 29.27 2.67
N ASN A 188 -13.52 28.24 1.84
CA ASN A 188 -13.12 26.93 2.35
C ASN A 188 -11.64 26.91 2.78
N TYR A 189 -10.73 27.61 2.10
CA TYR A 189 -9.36 27.81 2.59
C TYR A 189 -9.33 28.52 3.94
N GLN A 190 -10.17 29.55 4.11
CA GLN A 190 -10.30 30.24 5.39
C GLN A 190 -10.78 29.31 6.48
N LYS A 191 -11.77 28.45 6.19
CA LYS A 191 -12.27 27.47 7.15
C LYS A 191 -11.21 26.42 7.51
N ALA A 192 -10.43 25.95 6.52
CA ALA A 192 -9.31 25.04 6.77
C ALA A 192 -8.26 25.67 7.70
N PHE A 193 -7.87 26.92 7.43
CA PHE A 193 -6.89 27.66 8.25
C PHE A 193 -7.41 27.99 9.66
N GLU A 194 -8.71 28.25 9.82
CA GLU A 194 -9.33 28.45 11.13
C GLU A 194 -9.28 27.17 11.99
N LEU A 195 -9.47 26.01 11.38
CA LEU A 195 -9.43 24.70 12.04
C LEU A 195 -7.99 24.26 12.33
N ASP A 196 -7.09 24.48 11.39
CA ASP A 196 -5.67 24.15 11.52
C ASP A 196 -4.77 25.24 10.92
N PRO A 197 -4.27 26.18 11.74
CA PRO A 197 -3.38 27.24 11.29
C PRO A 197 -2.00 26.75 10.80
N THR A 198 -1.68 25.49 10.94
CA THR A 198 -0.42 24.93 10.42
C THR A 198 -0.46 24.65 8.91
N ILE A 199 -1.63 24.71 8.28
CA ILE A 199 -1.80 24.60 6.83
C ILE A 199 -1.40 25.94 6.18
N GLU A 200 -0.09 26.18 6.09
CA GLU A 200 0.47 27.45 5.53
C GLU A 200 -0.02 27.72 4.10
N GLU A 201 -0.28 26.66 3.32
CA GLU A 201 -0.80 26.77 1.97
C GLU A 201 -2.19 27.40 1.93
N ALA A 202 -3.06 27.09 2.90
CA ALA A 202 -4.38 27.71 3.01
C ALA A 202 -4.25 29.23 3.24
N GLU A 203 -3.33 29.66 4.13
CA GLU A 203 -3.07 31.07 4.36
C GLU A 203 -2.58 31.80 3.08
N ARG A 204 -1.70 31.12 2.33
CA ARG A 204 -1.19 31.66 1.06
C ARG A 204 -2.32 31.85 0.05
N MET A 205 -3.18 30.83 -0.11
CA MET A 205 -4.30 30.87 -1.04
C MET A 205 -5.35 31.91 -0.68
N ILE A 206 -5.61 32.12 0.62
CA ILE A 206 -6.50 33.21 1.09
C ILE A 206 -5.96 34.56 0.63
N LYS A 207 -4.65 34.82 0.80
CA LYS A 207 -4.00 36.08 0.39
C LYS A 207 -4.02 36.29 -1.14
N GLU A 208 -3.85 35.21 -1.90
CA GLU A 208 -3.88 35.26 -3.37
C GLU A 208 -5.28 35.58 -3.91
N LEU A 209 -6.33 35.10 -3.20
CA LEU A 209 -7.73 35.25 -3.61
C LEU A 209 -8.43 36.49 -3.00
N SER A 210 -7.69 37.37 -2.33
CA SER A 210 -8.24 38.54 -1.60
C SER A 210 -8.27 39.85 -2.42
#